data_cb790bd1bc57e3102fc8dc35d4562de7
#
_entry.id   cb790bd1bc57e3102fc8dc35d4562de7
#
_cell.length_a   1.000
_cell.length_b   1.000
_cell.length_c   1.000
_cell.angle_alpha   90.00
_cell.angle_beta   90.00
_cell.angle_gamma   90.00
#
_symmetry.space_group_name_H-M   'P 1'
#
loop_
_entity.id
_entity.type
_entity.pdbx_description
1 polymer ?
#
loop_
_entity_poly.entity_id
_entity_poly.type
_entity_poly.pdbx_seq_one_letter_code
_entity_poly.pdbx_strand_id
1 'polypeptide(L)'
;LLNITSINNRQSAIEELVNDNMLRMDVTDTLSGIFDIERLMTRIVYGSANARDLRSLCGAIQNLPQISDLLVDCKSVYLKYIYKSIDKLEDIHSLIDSAIVEEPPFTVREGGMIKRGYNEELDSVTGDMNDSKGILARIEAEQRDITGIPKLKVGYNRVFGYYIEVSNSYKSMVPETYIRKQTLTNCERYITQDLKDVEGRILGAKDRSVALEYNLFDDVRKTVSDNLERIQKTAKAIANLDVITSLANVAADNRYIRPDVNLSTAIRIKDSRHPVVEALLKDAPFVPNDVSLDSANDRVA
;
A
#
# COMPACT_ATOMS: atom_id res chain seq x y z
N LEU A 1 13.55 -24.01 -18.68
CA LEU A 1 12.43 -24.95 -18.86
C LEU A 1 12.88 -26.05 -19.81
N LEU A 2 13.04 -27.29 -19.27
CA LEU A 2 13.44 -28.45 -20.09
C LEU A 2 12.29 -29.47 -20.21
N ASN A 3 11.21 -29.27 -19.43
CA ASN A 3 10.07 -30.16 -19.44
C ASN A 3 9.06 -29.73 -20.49
N ILE A 4 8.89 -30.55 -21.54
CA ILE A 4 8.00 -30.29 -22.67
C ILE A 4 6.53 -30.12 -22.24
N THR A 5 6.05 -30.95 -21.31
CA THR A 5 4.68 -30.82 -20.79
C THR A 5 4.47 -29.45 -20.14
N SER A 6 5.42 -28.97 -19.34
CA SER A 6 5.35 -27.64 -18.73
C SER A 6 5.39 -26.51 -19.76
N ILE A 7 6.18 -26.67 -20.83
CA ILE A 7 6.23 -25.72 -21.96
C ILE A 7 4.88 -25.69 -22.66
N ASN A 8 4.36 -26.85 -23.07
CA ASN A 8 3.10 -26.95 -23.77
C ASN A 8 1.90 -26.42 -22.94
N ASN A 9 1.88 -26.68 -21.64
CA ASN A 9 0.82 -26.14 -20.76
C ASN A 9 0.84 -24.60 -20.72
N ARG A 10 2.03 -23.98 -20.68
CA ARG A 10 2.14 -22.51 -20.72
C ARG A 10 1.77 -21.94 -22.09
N GLN A 11 2.22 -22.60 -23.16
CA GLN A 11 1.84 -22.21 -24.52
C GLN A 11 0.33 -22.28 -24.73
N SER A 12 -0.35 -23.33 -24.19
CA SER A 12 -1.82 -23.43 -24.28
C SER A 12 -2.54 -22.31 -23.51
N ALA A 13 -1.96 -21.86 -22.39
CA ALA A 13 -2.49 -20.70 -21.65
C ALA A 13 -2.31 -19.38 -22.44
N ILE A 14 -1.14 -19.20 -23.05
CA ILE A 14 -0.88 -18.04 -23.92
C ILE A 14 -1.83 -18.04 -25.13
N GLU A 15 -1.99 -19.18 -25.80
CA GLU A 15 -2.86 -19.34 -26.95
C GLU A 15 -4.33 -19.03 -26.59
N GLU A 16 -4.81 -19.48 -25.42
CA GLU A 16 -6.16 -19.17 -24.95
C GLU A 16 -6.35 -17.66 -24.79
N LEU A 17 -5.39 -16.95 -24.15
CA LEU A 17 -5.46 -15.50 -24.01
C LEU A 17 -5.26 -14.73 -25.32
N VAL A 18 -4.48 -15.27 -26.28
CA VAL A 18 -4.34 -14.68 -27.62
C VAL A 18 -5.66 -14.75 -28.38
N ASN A 19 -6.38 -15.89 -28.29
CA ASN A 19 -7.63 -16.11 -28.97
C ASN A 19 -8.83 -15.40 -28.32
N ASP A 20 -8.75 -15.06 -27.04
CA ASP A 20 -9.76 -14.28 -26.32
C ASP A 20 -9.21 -12.89 -25.97
N ASN A 21 -9.43 -11.96 -26.89
CA ASN A 21 -8.95 -10.59 -26.73
C ASN A 21 -9.58 -9.87 -25.53
N MET A 22 -10.87 -10.14 -25.24
CA MET A 22 -11.58 -9.49 -24.14
C MET A 22 -11.01 -9.95 -22.80
N LEU A 23 -10.91 -11.28 -22.60
CA LEU A 23 -10.30 -11.84 -21.40
C LEU A 23 -8.87 -11.33 -21.20
N ARG A 24 -8.04 -11.29 -22.27
CA ARG A 24 -6.67 -10.80 -22.19
C ARG A 24 -6.59 -9.34 -21.73
N MET A 25 -7.44 -8.46 -22.28
CA MET A 25 -7.48 -7.05 -21.87
C MET A 25 -7.94 -6.90 -20.43
N ASP A 26 -9.02 -7.56 -20.03
CA ASP A 26 -9.57 -7.47 -18.67
C ASP A 26 -8.57 -7.96 -17.62
N VAL A 27 -7.85 -9.07 -17.91
CA VAL A 27 -6.78 -9.58 -17.06
C VAL A 27 -5.62 -8.58 -16.98
N THR A 28 -5.20 -7.99 -18.11
CA THR A 28 -4.13 -6.98 -18.15
C THR A 28 -4.48 -5.77 -17.29
N ASP A 29 -5.68 -5.24 -17.44
CA ASP A 29 -6.14 -4.07 -16.72
C ASP A 29 -6.23 -4.34 -15.21
N THR A 30 -6.78 -5.50 -14.83
CA THR A 30 -6.90 -5.87 -13.41
C THR A 30 -5.53 -6.10 -12.77
N LEU A 31 -4.57 -6.73 -13.48
CA LEU A 31 -3.20 -6.93 -13.01
C LEU A 31 -2.46 -5.61 -12.79
N SER A 32 -2.76 -4.57 -13.56
CA SER A 32 -2.14 -3.25 -13.40
C SER A 32 -2.38 -2.61 -12.02
N GLY A 33 -3.46 -2.99 -11.35
CA GLY A 33 -3.79 -2.57 -9.98
C GLY A 33 -3.12 -3.39 -8.87
N ILE A 34 -2.35 -4.43 -9.20
CA ILE A 34 -1.69 -5.29 -8.22
C ILE A 34 -0.22 -4.90 -8.09
N PHE A 35 0.13 -4.38 -6.90
CA PHE A 35 1.51 -4.02 -6.60
C PHE A 35 2.35 -5.26 -6.19
N ASP A 36 3.68 -5.08 -6.08
CA ASP A 36 4.64 -6.10 -5.65
C ASP A 36 4.35 -6.62 -4.23
N ILE A 37 3.50 -7.65 -4.14
CA ILE A 37 3.08 -8.28 -2.89
C ILE A 37 4.29 -8.92 -2.17
N GLU A 38 5.25 -9.51 -2.90
CA GLU A 38 6.39 -10.18 -2.28
C GLU A 38 7.30 -9.20 -1.54
N ARG A 39 7.53 -8.01 -2.12
CA ARG A 39 8.30 -6.95 -1.46
C ARG A 39 7.59 -6.40 -0.24
N LEU A 40 6.26 -6.21 -0.30
CA LEU A 40 5.47 -5.78 0.84
C LEU A 40 5.53 -6.82 1.97
N MET A 41 5.35 -8.11 1.65
CA MET A 41 5.43 -9.18 2.64
C MET A 41 6.81 -9.28 3.29
N THR A 42 7.88 -9.08 2.54
CA THR A 42 9.24 -9.03 3.10
C THR A 42 9.34 -7.97 4.20
N ARG A 43 8.84 -6.75 3.96
CA ARG A 43 8.85 -5.68 4.97
C ARG A 43 7.96 -5.98 6.16
N ILE A 44 6.80 -6.61 5.95
CA ILE A 44 5.84 -6.98 7.00
C ILE A 44 6.46 -8.00 7.94
N VAL A 45 7.07 -9.05 7.40
CA VAL A 45 7.71 -10.12 8.18
C VAL A 45 8.91 -9.61 8.98
N TYR A 46 9.76 -8.78 8.36
CA TYR A 46 10.91 -8.17 9.05
C TYR A 46 10.54 -7.06 10.05
N GLY A 47 9.27 -6.70 10.17
CA GLY A 47 8.80 -5.67 11.09
C GLY A 47 9.17 -4.24 10.69
N SER A 48 9.63 -4.02 9.44
CA SER A 48 9.98 -2.71 8.90
C SER A 48 8.84 -2.04 8.11
N ALA A 49 7.69 -2.72 7.99
CA ALA A 49 6.50 -2.19 7.34
C ALA A 49 5.86 -1.09 8.18
N ASN A 50 5.27 -0.10 7.51
CA ASN A 50 4.42 0.93 8.10
C ASN A 50 2.95 0.72 7.70
N ALA A 51 2.05 1.59 8.19
CA ALA A 51 0.63 1.49 7.90
C ALA A 51 0.30 1.66 6.40
N ARG A 52 1.10 2.43 5.65
CA ARG A 52 0.96 2.57 4.19
C ARG A 52 1.29 1.29 3.45
N ASP A 53 2.26 0.51 3.93
CA ASP A 53 2.59 -0.79 3.34
C ASP A 53 1.43 -1.77 3.49
N LEU A 54 0.76 -1.78 4.65
CA LEU A 54 -0.45 -2.59 4.86
C LEU A 54 -1.61 -2.13 3.95
N ARG A 55 -1.82 -0.82 3.80
CA ARG A 55 -2.84 -0.29 2.85
C ARG A 55 -2.51 -0.64 1.40
N SER A 56 -1.24 -0.61 1.01
CA SER A 56 -0.81 -1.05 -0.33
C SER A 56 -1.08 -2.54 -0.55
N LEU A 57 -0.85 -3.37 0.47
CA LEU A 57 -1.21 -4.78 0.41
C LEU A 57 -2.73 -4.97 0.31
N CYS A 58 -3.51 -4.24 1.10
CA CYS A 58 -4.97 -4.25 1.04
C CYS A 58 -5.49 -3.91 -0.36
N GLY A 59 -4.95 -2.85 -0.98
CA GLY A 59 -5.31 -2.45 -2.35
C GLY A 59 -4.94 -3.51 -3.40
N ALA A 60 -3.81 -4.22 -3.24
CA ALA A 60 -3.44 -5.32 -4.12
C ALA A 60 -4.40 -6.51 -3.96
N ILE A 61 -4.76 -6.88 -2.73
CA ILE A 61 -5.69 -7.98 -2.42
C ILE A 61 -7.10 -7.70 -2.97
N GLN A 62 -7.53 -6.45 -2.95
CA GLN A 62 -8.86 -6.04 -3.43
C GLN A 62 -9.16 -6.48 -4.86
N ASN A 63 -8.14 -6.65 -5.72
CA ASN A 63 -8.28 -7.07 -7.10
C ASN A 63 -8.30 -8.60 -7.29
N LEU A 64 -7.97 -9.40 -6.27
CA LEU A 64 -7.90 -10.86 -6.38
C LEU A 64 -9.24 -11.54 -6.69
N PRO A 65 -10.38 -11.12 -6.12
CA PRO A 65 -11.68 -11.67 -6.50
C PRO A 65 -11.97 -11.50 -8.01
N GLN A 66 -11.74 -10.32 -8.56
CA GLN A 66 -11.95 -10.05 -9.99
C GLN A 66 -11.04 -10.91 -10.87
N ILE A 67 -9.75 -11.05 -10.54
CA ILE A 67 -8.85 -11.98 -11.25
C ILE A 67 -9.38 -13.42 -11.20
N SER A 68 -9.84 -13.85 -10.03
CA SER A 68 -10.40 -15.21 -9.87
C SER A 68 -11.63 -15.41 -10.76
N ASP A 69 -12.52 -14.44 -10.81
CA ASP A 69 -13.75 -14.52 -11.59
C ASP A 69 -13.46 -14.52 -13.11
N LEU A 70 -12.45 -13.77 -13.57
CA LEU A 70 -11.99 -13.81 -14.97
C LEU A 70 -11.41 -15.18 -15.38
N LEU A 71 -10.80 -15.92 -14.46
CA LEU A 71 -10.13 -17.18 -14.74
C LEU A 71 -11.03 -18.41 -14.58
N VAL A 72 -12.24 -18.28 -14.01
CA VAL A 72 -13.11 -19.41 -13.63
C VAL A 72 -13.46 -20.31 -14.82
N ASP A 73 -13.72 -19.74 -16.00
CA ASP A 73 -14.15 -20.45 -17.21
C ASP A 73 -12.99 -20.80 -18.16
N CYS A 74 -11.75 -20.48 -17.81
CA CYS A 74 -10.58 -20.82 -18.60
C CYS A 74 -10.44 -22.32 -18.79
N LYS A 75 -9.97 -22.74 -19.97
CA LYS A 75 -9.90 -24.15 -20.37
C LYS A 75 -8.52 -24.75 -20.19
N SER A 76 -7.44 -23.96 -20.40
CA SER A 76 -6.08 -24.45 -20.31
C SER A 76 -5.71 -24.95 -18.91
N VAL A 77 -4.93 -26.02 -18.86
CA VAL A 77 -4.50 -26.64 -17.60
C VAL A 77 -3.73 -25.65 -16.73
N TYR A 78 -2.95 -24.77 -17.36
CA TYR A 78 -2.10 -23.83 -16.61
C TYR A 78 -2.89 -22.67 -16.03
N LEU A 79 -3.87 -22.09 -16.76
CA LEU A 79 -4.76 -21.06 -16.19
C LEU A 79 -5.65 -21.63 -15.08
N LYS A 80 -6.15 -22.87 -15.24
CA LYS A 80 -6.85 -23.57 -14.14
C LYS A 80 -5.99 -23.80 -12.92
N TYR A 81 -4.71 -24.11 -13.11
CA TYR A 81 -3.77 -24.24 -12.00
C TYR A 81 -3.55 -22.90 -11.29
N ILE A 82 -3.38 -21.81 -12.05
CA ILE A 82 -3.26 -20.45 -11.50
C ILE A 82 -4.53 -20.09 -10.72
N TYR A 83 -5.71 -20.25 -11.30
CA TYR A 83 -7.00 -20.04 -10.65
C TYR A 83 -7.11 -20.73 -9.28
N LYS A 84 -6.80 -22.03 -9.24
CA LYS A 84 -6.84 -22.83 -8.00
C LYS A 84 -5.76 -22.43 -6.96
N SER A 85 -4.75 -21.71 -7.38
CA SER A 85 -3.65 -21.27 -6.52
C SER A 85 -3.88 -19.88 -5.92
N ILE A 86 -4.86 -19.13 -6.44
CA ILE A 86 -5.25 -17.82 -5.92
C ILE A 86 -6.18 -18.03 -4.72
N ASP A 87 -5.76 -17.52 -3.58
CA ASP A 87 -6.61 -17.29 -2.41
C ASP A 87 -7.09 -15.83 -2.47
N LYS A 88 -8.38 -15.58 -2.36
CA LYS A 88 -8.96 -14.23 -2.43
C LYS A 88 -8.55 -13.35 -1.24
N LEU A 89 -8.07 -13.94 -0.14
CA LEU A 89 -7.56 -13.27 1.07
C LEU A 89 -8.55 -12.22 1.64
N GLU A 90 -9.84 -12.48 1.55
CA GLU A 90 -10.91 -11.57 1.97
C GLU A 90 -10.85 -11.26 3.48
N ASP A 91 -10.40 -12.23 4.29
CA ASP A 91 -10.16 -12.09 5.72
C ASP A 91 -9.04 -11.09 6.01
N ILE A 92 -7.94 -11.17 5.27
CA ILE A 92 -6.79 -10.25 5.39
C ILE A 92 -7.17 -8.85 4.90
N HIS A 93 -7.89 -8.77 3.77
CA HIS A 93 -8.41 -7.50 3.27
C HIS A 93 -9.29 -6.83 4.32
N SER A 94 -10.28 -7.55 4.86
CA SER A 94 -11.22 -7.03 5.84
C SER A 94 -10.53 -6.60 7.14
N LEU A 95 -9.53 -7.37 7.60
CA LEU A 95 -8.73 -7.01 8.77
C LEU A 95 -8.02 -5.67 8.57
N ILE A 96 -7.29 -5.53 7.47
CA ILE A 96 -6.52 -4.30 7.20
C ILE A 96 -7.48 -3.13 6.97
N ASP A 97 -8.54 -3.35 6.19
CA ASP A 97 -9.49 -2.30 5.86
C ASP A 97 -10.27 -1.80 7.08
N SER A 98 -10.65 -2.67 8.00
CA SER A 98 -11.33 -2.26 9.24
C SER A 98 -10.39 -1.53 10.21
N ALA A 99 -9.11 -1.90 10.24
CA ALA A 99 -8.15 -1.39 11.23
C ALA A 99 -7.46 -0.09 10.81
N ILE A 100 -7.01 0.00 9.55
CA ILE A 100 -6.11 1.05 9.08
C ILE A 100 -6.88 2.10 8.27
N VAL A 101 -6.64 3.38 8.56
CA VAL A 101 -7.23 4.50 7.78
C VAL A 101 -6.78 4.44 6.30
N GLU A 102 -7.53 5.07 5.39
CA GLU A 102 -7.22 5.05 3.95
C GLU A 102 -5.90 5.76 3.64
N GLU A 103 -5.65 6.91 4.29
CA GLU A 103 -4.43 7.70 4.13
C GLU A 103 -3.66 7.76 5.45
N PRO A 104 -2.92 6.70 5.83
CA PRO A 104 -2.21 6.71 7.09
C PRO A 104 -1.01 7.66 7.06
N PRO A 105 -0.61 8.19 8.23
CA PRO A 105 0.56 9.04 8.38
C PRO A 105 1.82 8.31 7.91
N PHE A 106 2.87 9.09 7.65
CA PHE A 106 4.14 8.51 7.15
C PHE A 106 4.85 7.69 8.22
N THR A 107 4.77 8.11 9.47
CA THR A 107 5.43 7.44 10.60
C THR A 107 4.41 6.98 11.64
N VAL A 108 4.65 5.83 12.22
CA VAL A 108 3.83 5.27 13.31
C VAL A 108 3.84 6.14 14.58
N ARG A 109 4.81 7.08 14.71
CA ARG A 109 4.94 7.98 15.85
C ARG A 109 4.00 9.17 15.81
N GLU A 110 3.40 9.44 14.68
CA GLU A 110 2.47 10.57 14.51
C GLU A 110 1.10 10.28 15.12
N GLY A 111 0.71 9.00 15.20
CA GLY A 111 -0.63 8.57 15.52
C GLY A 111 -1.63 8.83 14.38
N GLY A 112 -2.88 8.44 14.56
CA GLY A 112 -3.92 8.64 13.54
C GLY A 112 -3.90 7.59 12.41
N MET A 113 -3.32 6.41 12.66
CA MET A 113 -3.26 5.32 11.67
C MET A 113 -4.37 4.30 11.84
N ILE A 114 -5.01 4.22 13.01
CA ILE A 114 -6.10 3.29 13.29
C ILE A 114 -7.46 3.97 13.04
N LYS A 115 -8.37 3.26 12.38
CA LYS A 115 -9.72 3.74 12.13
C LYS A 115 -10.51 3.89 13.43
N ARG A 116 -11.29 4.96 13.53
CA ARG A 116 -12.26 5.12 14.61
C ARG A 116 -13.29 3.98 14.57
N GLY A 117 -13.63 3.45 15.74
CA GLY A 117 -14.53 2.30 15.87
C GLY A 117 -13.83 0.94 15.81
N TYR A 118 -12.51 0.91 15.56
CA TYR A 118 -11.75 -0.33 15.58
C TYR A 118 -11.44 -0.83 17.01
N ASN A 119 -11.18 0.11 17.94
CA ASN A 119 -10.87 -0.21 19.33
C ASN A 119 -11.50 0.81 20.27
N GLU A 120 -12.34 0.35 21.22
CA GLU A 120 -13.09 1.20 22.14
C GLU A 120 -12.18 2.00 23.09
N GLU A 121 -11.07 1.42 23.56
CA GLU A 121 -10.11 2.11 24.43
C GLU A 121 -9.44 3.26 23.70
N LEU A 122 -9.01 3.05 22.45
CA LEU A 122 -8.43 4.09 21.62
C LEU A 122 -9.42 5.22 21.35
N ASP A 123 -10.66 4.88 21.06
CA ASP A 123 -11.73 5.86 20.82
C ASP A 123 -12.01 6.71 22.08
N SER A 124 -12.01 6.08 23.25
CA SER A 124 -12.16 6.77 24.54
C SER A 124 -11.01 7.75 24.79
N VAL A 125 -9.75 7.29 24.66
CA VAL A 125 -8.57 8.14 24.86
C VAL A 125 -8.53 9.31 23.85
N THR A 126 -8.92 9.06 22.61
CA THR A 126 -8.99 10.09 21.57
C THR A 126 -10.14 11.07 21.82
N GLY A 127 -11.27 10.58 22.35
CA GLY A 127 -12.39 11.41 22.82
C GLY A 127 -11.96 12.38 23.91
N ASP A 128 -11.30 11.88 24.95
CA ASP A 128 -10.77 12.69 26.07
C ASP A 128 -9.79 13.79 25.59
N MET A 129 -8.98 13.50 24.55
CA MET A 129 -8.13 14.51 23.93
C MET A 129 -8.91 15.63 23.23
N ASN A 130 -9.97 15.30 22.53
CA ASN A 130 -10.81 16.29 21.86
C ASN A 130 -11.59 17.16 22.87
N ASP A 131 -12.10 16.56 23.94
CA ASP A 131 -12.75 17.27 25.03
C ASP A 131 -11.76 18.22 25.75
N SER A 132 -10.50 17.82 25.86
CA SER A 132 -9.45 18.66 26.44
C SER A 132 -9.16 19.92 25.63
N LYS A 133 -9.35 19.91 24.30
CA LYS A 133 -9.29 21.15 23.48
C LYS A 133 -10.44 22.10 23.81
N GLY A 134 -11.63 21.58 24.09
CA GLY A 134 -12.77 22.35 24.61
C GLY A 134 -12.47 22.96 25.98
N ILE A 135 -11.76 22.24 26.85
CA ILE A 135 -11.31 22.75 28.17
C ILE A 135 -10.35 23.93 28.00
N LEU A 136 -9.40 23.88 27.06
CA LEU A 136 -8.49 25.00 26.79
C LEU A 136 -9.24 26.27 26.34
N ALA A 137 -10.21 26.14 25.47
CA ALA A 137 -11.04 27.27 25.05
C ALA A 137 -11.87 27.85 26.22
N ARG A 138 -12.35 26.99 27.12
CA ARG A 138 -13.04 27.41 28.35
C ARG A 138 -12.10 28.11 29.33
N ILE A 139 -10.89 27.61 29.55
CA ILE A 139 -9.85 28.29 30.35
C ILE A 139 -9.56 29.66 29.75
N GLU A 140 -9.42 29.80 28.44
CA GLU A 140 -9.18 31.08 27.80
C GLU A 140 -10.32 32.09 28.10
N ALA A 141 -11.55 31.67 28.00
CA ALA A 141 -12.71 32.49 28.29
C ALA A 141 -12.77 32.88 29.79
N GLU A 142 -12.63 31.91 30.69
CA GLU A 142 -12.59 32.15 32.13
C GLU A 142 -11.49 33.11 32.55
N GLN A 143 -10.29 32.95 31.97
CA GLN A 143 -9.14 33.83 32.28
C GLN A 143 -9.35 35.24 31.73
N ARG A 144 -10.06 35.39 30.58
CA ARG A 144 -10.45 36.73 30.09
C ARG A 144 -11.43 37.40 31.04
N ASP A 145 -12.40 36.65 31.54
CA ASP A 145 -13.43 37.20 32.48
C ASP A 145 -12.80 37.59 33.82
N ILE A 146 -11.94 36.74 34.39
CA ILE A 146 -11.25 36.99 35.67
C ILE A 146 -10.29 38.19 35.59
N THR A 147 -9.53 38.28 34.51
CA THR A 147 -8.51 39.32 34.37
C THR A 147 -9.01 40.60 33.72
N GLY A 148 -10.15 40.58 33.07
CA GLY A 148 -10.65 41.68 32.26
C GLY A 148 -9.81 42.03 31.04
N ILE A 149 -8.90 41.12 30.60
CA ILE A 149 -7.99 41.32 29.46
C ILE A 149 -8.64 40.81 28.17
N PRO A 150 -9.17 41.67 27.29
CA PRO A 150 -9.99 41.24 26.14
C PRO A 150 -9.19 40.46 25.08
N LYS A 151 -7.88 40.69 24.97
CA LYS A 151 -6.99 40.09 23.98
C LYS A 151 -6.11 38.95 24.53
N LEU A 152 -6.45 38.42 25.70
CA LEU A 152 -5.79 37.25 26.27
C LEU A 152 -6.05 36.03 25.35
N LYS A 153 -5.00 35.26 25.06
CA LYS A 153 -5.08 34.03 24.24
C LYS A 153 -4.31 32.89 24.88
N VAL A 154 -4.85 31.68 24.78
CA VAL A 154 -4.12 30.45 25.08
C VAL A 154 -3.43 29.96 23.81
N GLY A 155 -2.12 29.72 23.87
CA GLY A 155 -1.31 29.21 22.77
C GLY A 155 -0.46 28.03 23.22
N TYR A 156 0.16 27.36 22.24
CA TYR A 156 1.06 26.24 22.47
C TYR A 156 2.44 26.50 21.82
N ASN A 157 3.49 26.15 22.53
CA ASN A 157 4.86 26.18 22.03
C ASN A 157 5.58 24.87 22.38
N ARG A 158 6.33 24.30 21.44
CA ARG A 158 7.03 23.02 21.65
C ARG A 158 8.03 23.03 22.82
N VAL A 159 8.61 24.19 23.15
CA VAL A 159 9.63 24.32 24.21
C VAL A 159 9.01 24.56 25.58
N PHE A 160 7.93 25.35 25.64
CA PHE A 160 7.35 25.82 26.91
C PHE A 160 5.98 25.22 27.23
N GLY A 161 5.39 24.45 26.28
CA GLY A 161 4.06 23.89 26.41
C GLY A 161 2.95 24.92 26.15
N TYR A 162 1.81 24.75 26.81
CA TYR A 162 0.71 25.71 26.74
C TYR A 162 1.02 26.96 27.57
N TYR A 163 0.61 28.11 27.05
CA TYR A 163 0.84 29.41 27.69
C TYR A 163 -0.35 30.35 27.45
N ILE A 164 -0.49 31.34 28.35
CA ILE A 164 -1.39 32.47 28.19
C ILE A 164 -0.58 33.63 27.65
N GLU A 165 -0.97 34.19 26.52
CA GLU A 165 -0.32 35.36 25.92
C GLU A 165 -1.11 36.64 26.25
N VAL A 166 -0.41 37.60 26.82
CA VAL A 166 -0.93 38.92 27.21
C VAL A 166 -0.12 39.99 26.51
N SER A 167 -0.77 40.91 25.80
CA SER A 167 -0.06 42.04 25.18
C SER A 167 0.46 43.01 26.23
N ASN A 168 1.59 43.67 25.97
CA ASN A 168 2.27 44.60 26.92
C ASN A 168 1.35 45.71 27.44
N SER A 169 0.30 46.10 26.65
CA SER A 169 -0.69 47.09 27.05
C SER A 169 -1.53 46.69 28.26
N TYR A 170 -1.60 45.40 28.58
CA TYR A 170 -2.42 44.85 29.67
C TYR A 170 -1.60 44.21 30.78
N LYS A 171 -0.28 44.42 30.77
CA LYS A 171 0.65 43.78 31.72
C LYS A 171 0.32 44.12 33.19
N SER A 172 -0.16 45.31 33.49
CA SER A 172 -0.56 45.72 34.85
C SER A 172 -1.84 45.01 35.36
N MET A 173 -2.60 44.35 34.48
CA MET A 173 -3.81 43.61 34.84
C MET A 173 -3.52 42.13 35.08
N VAL A 174 -2.31 41.66 34.87
CA VAL A 174 -1.94 40.25 35.04
C VAL A 174 -1.90 39.91 36.54
N PRO A 175 -2.61 38.87 37.01
CA PRO A 175 -2.61 38.43 38.39
C PRO A 175 -1.21 37.97 38.86
N GLU A 176 -0.89 38.14 40.15
CA GLU A 176 0.36 37.65 40.74
C GLU A 176 0.51 36.11 40.69
N THR A 177 -0.61 35.39 40.54
CA THR A 177 -0.62 33.94 40.41
C THR A 177 -0.10 33.43 39.05
N TYR A 178 0.04 34.33 38.08
CA TYR A 178 0.60 33.96 36.79
C TYR A 178 2.12 33.91 36.82
N ILE A 179 2.68 32.78 36.40
CA ILE A 179 4.12 32.59 36.34
C ILE A 179 4.62 32.98 34.93
N ARG A 180 5.41 34.05 34.85
CA ARG A 180 5.97 34.50 33.57
C ARG A 180 7.01 33.53 33.08
N LYS A 181 6.91 33.11 31.82
CA LYS A 181 7.79 32.18 31.12
C LYS A 181 8.61 32.82 30.01
N GLN A 182 8.06 33.79 29.30
CA GLN A 182 8.75 34.43 28.21
C GLN A 182 8.27 35.88 28.02
N THR A 183 9.23 36.76 27.76
CA THR A 183 8.98 38.17 27.37
C THR A 183 9.30 38.30 25.87
N LEU A 184 8.36 38.83 25.10
CA LEU A 184 8.51 39.15 23.68
C LEU A 184 8.36 40.67 23.47
N THR A 185 8.65 41.16 22.28
CA THR A 185 8.61 42.60 21.96
C THR A 185 7.24 43.22 22.24
N ASN A 186 6.15 42.51 21.94
CA ASN A 186 4.79 43.05 22.01
C ASN A 186 3.88 42.36 23.02
N CYS A 187 4.34 41.27 23.66
CA CYS A 187 3.54 40.49 24.61
C CYS A 187 4.44 39.76 25.63
N GLU A 188 3.81 39.28 26.69
CA GLU A 188 4.43 38.37 27.65
C GLU A 188 3.61 37.06 27.66
N ARG A 189 4.30 35.95 27.95
CA ARG A 189 3.71 34.62 28.06
C ARG A 189 3.80 34.10 29.47
N TYR A 190 2.68 33.63 29.95
CA TYR A 190 2.49 33.17 31.31
C TYR A 190 1.96 31.75 31.34
N ILE A 191 2.13 31.09 32.49
CA ILE A 191 1.47 29.79 32.78
C ILE A 191 0.73 29.93 34.10
N THR A 192 -0.35 29.16 34.22
CA THR A 192 -1.10 28.93 35.47
C THR A 192 -1.04 27.47 35.86
N GLN A 193 -1.34 27.14 37.12
CA GLN A 193 -1.40 25.74 37.56
C GLN A 193 -2.46 24.95 36.79
N ASP A 194 -3.64 25.53 36.64
CA ASP A 194 -4.76 24.90 35.87
C ASP A 194 -4.34 24.54 34.44
N LEU A 195 -3.63 25.45 33.75
CA LEU A 195 -3.12 25.24 32.42
C LEU A 195 -2.09 24.10 32.36
N LYS A 196 -1.23 24.00 33.36
CA LYS A 196 -0.29 22.89 33.49
C LYS A 196 -0.96 21.54 33.71
N ASP A 197 -2.00 21.53 34.55
CA ASP A 197 -2.73 20.29 34.85
C ASP A 197 -3.47 19.77 33.61
N VAL A 198 -4.04 20.67 32.81
CA VAL A 198 -4.66 20.33 31.52
C VAL A 198 -3.61 19.88 30.50
N GLU A 199 -2.46 20.55 30.44
CA GLU A 199 -1.34 20.15 29.61
C GLU A 199 -0.89 18.72 29.91
N GLY A 200 -0.69 18.39 31.18
CA GLY A 200 -0.27 17.06 31.61
C GLY A 200 -1.28 15.97 31.17
N ARG A 201 -2.59 16.28 31.26
CA ARG A 201 -3.65 15.38 30.78
C ARG A 201 -3.62 15.20 29.27
N ILE A 202 -3.49 16.29 28.51
CA ILE A 202 -3.45 16.25 27.03
C ILE A 202 -2.24 15.45 26.52
N LEU A 203 -1.04 15.76 27.06
CA LEU A 203 0.20 15.09 26.66
C LEU A 203 0.18 13.61 27.04
N GLY A 204 -0.26 13.30 28.28
CA GLY A 204 -0.41 11.91 28.73
C GLY A 204 -1.42 11.10 27.91
N ALA A 205 -2.56 11.69 27.52
CA ALA A 205 -3.52 11.05 26.66
C ALA A 205 -2.97 10.84 25.25
N LYS A 206 -2.22 11.81 24.71
CA LYS A 206 -1.57 11.68 23.39
C LYS A 206 -0.54 10.55 23.37
N ASP A 207 0.33 10.48 24.36
CA ASP A 207 1.35 9.43 24.45
C ASP A 207 0.71 8.04 24.58
N ARG A 208 -0.35 7.93 25.38
CA ARG A 208 -1.14 6.70 25.49
C ARG A 208 -1.81 6.32 24.18
N SER A 209 -2.43 7.28 23.47
CA SER A 209 -3.06 7.04 22.16
C SER A 209 -2.05 6.53 21.15
N VAL A 210 -0.88 7.17 21.02
CA VAL A 210 0.17 6.74 20.08
C VAL A 210 0.70 5.35 20.41
N ALA A 211 0.91 5.05 21.71
CA ALA A 211 1.37 3.73 22.14
C ALA A 211 0.31 2.64 21.85
N LEU A 212 -0.97 2.93 22.12
CA LEU A 212 -2.06 2.01 21.84
C LEU A 212 -2.24 1.76 20.34
N GLU A 213 -2.19 2.82 19.52
CA GLU A 213 -2.23 2.70 18.06
C GLU A 213 -1.08 1.86 17.50
N TYR A 214 0.12 2.03 18.06
CA TYR A 214 1.27 1.21 17.67
C TYR A 214 1.04 -0.27 17.97
N ASN A 215 0.53 -0.61 19.15
CA ASN A 215 0.23 -1.99 19.53
C ASN A 215 -0.83 -2.61 18.60
N LEU A 216 -1.93 -1.89 18.35
CA LEU A 216 -2.98 -2.34 17.45
C LEU A 216 -2.47 -2.53 16.01
N PHE A 217 -1.65 -1.62 15.51
CA PHE A 217 -0.98 -1.75 14.23
C PHE A 217 -0.06 -2.99 14.19
N ASP A 218 0.74 -3.21 15.24
CA ASP A 218 1.65 -4.35 15.31
C ASP A 218 0.91 -5.68 15.37
N ASP A 219 -0.24 -5.74 16.03
CA ASP A 219 -1.10 -6.93 16.06
C ASP A 219 -1.69 -7.23 14.67
N VAL A 220 -2.17 -6.22 13.95
CA VAL A 220 -2.60 -6.38 12.55
C VAL A 220 -1.45 -6.85 11.68
N ARG A 221 -0.26 -6.23 11.79
CA ARG A 221 0.95 -6.62 11.06
C ARG A 221 1.34 -8.08 11.32
N LYS A 222 1.32 -8.51 12.58
CA LYS A 222 1.62 -9.91 12.97
C LYS A 222 0.61 -10.88 12.37
N THR A 223 -0.69 -10.58 12.47
CA THR A 223 -1.73 -11.42 11.88
C THR A 223 -1.55 -11.58 10.36
N VAL A 224 -1.18 -10.51 9.67
CA VAL A 224 -0.83 -10.58 8.24
C VAL A 224 0.43 -11.43 8.01
N SER A 225 1.46 -11.27 8.86
CA SER A 225 2.70 -12.06 8.80
C SER A 225 2.46 -13.55 9.01
N ASP A 226 1.56 -13.92 9.92
CA ASP A 226 1.21 -15.32 10.20
C ASP A 226 0.53 -16.02 9.02
N ASN A 227 -0.02 -15.23 8.07
CA ASN A 227 -0.61 -15.73 6.83
C ASN A 227 0.36 -15.70 5.61
N LEU A 228 1.67 -15.62 5.89
CA LEU A 228 2.71 -15.49 4.86
C LEU A 228 2.61 -16.53 3.74
N GLU A 229 2.43 -17.81 4.07
CA GLU A 229 2.38 -18.90 3.10
C GLU A 229 1.20 -18.75 2.11
N ARG A 230 0.02 -18.37 2.59
CA ARG A 230 -1.18 -18.13 1.78
C ARG A 230 -0.93 -16.96 0.82
N ILE A 231 -0.39 -15.86 1.35
CA ILE A 231 -0.13 -14.64 0.58
C ILE A 231 0.96 -14.90 -0.47
N GLN A 232 2.05 -15.59 -0.12
CA GLN A 232 3.12 -15.93 -1.05
C GLN A 232 2.67 -16.87 -2.17
N LYS A 233 1.82 -17.85 -1.85
CA LYS A 233 1.26 -18.75 -2.87
C LYS A 233 0.42 -17.97 -3.88
N THR A 234 -0.40 -17.05 -3.40
CA THR A 234 -1.22 -16.18 -4.25
C THR A 234 -0.34 -15.23 -5.07
N ALA A 235 0.64 -14.58 -4.46
CA ALA A 235 1.58 -13.70 -5.15
C ALA A 235 2.29 -14.42 -6.30
N LYS A 236 2.75 -15.66 -6.08
CA LYS A 236 3.37 -16.49 -7.12
C LYS A 236 2.39 -16.86 -8.25
N ALA A 237 1.12 -17.11 -7.93
CA ALA A 237 0.10 -17.37 -8.93
C ALA A 237 -0.15 -16.13 -9.80
N ILE A 238 -0.24 -14.94 -9.19
CA ILE A 238 -0.38 -13.65 -9.89
C ILE A 238 0.85 -13.37 -10.76
N ALA A 239 2.07 -13.56 -10.26
CA ALA A 239 3.29 -13.38 -11.06
C ALA A 239 3.33 -14.32 -12.28
N ASN A 240 2.87 -15.56 -12.13
CA ASN A 240 2.76 -16.47 -13.26
C ASN A 240 1.69 -16.01 -14.29
N LEU A 241 0.56 -15.50 -13.81
CA LEU A 241 -0.48 -14.94 -14.67
C LEU A 241 0.04 -13.73 -15.45
N ASP A 242 0.73 -12.82 -14.77
CA ASP A 242 1.33 -11.63 -15.38
C ASP A 242 2.29 -12.00 -16.53
N VAL A 243 3.19 -12.97 -16.30
CA VAL A 243 4.09 -13.48 -17.34
C VAL A 243 3.33 -14.04 -18.54
N ILE A 244 2.31 -14.87 -18.31
CA ILE A 244 1.51 -15.47 -19.39
C ILE A 244 0.74 -14.40 -20.16
N THR A 245 0.16 -13.43 -19.47
CA THR A 245 -0.59 -12.31 -20.06
C THR A 245 0.33 -11.40 -20.88
N SER A 246 1.51 -11.06 -20.35
CA SER A 246 2.53 -10.29 -21.08
C SER A 246 2.99 -10.98 -22.35
N LEU A 247 3.23 -12.30 -22.29
CA LEU A 247 3.60 -13.08 -23.46
C LEU A 247 2.43 -13.16 -24.47
N ALA A 248 1.18 -13.24 -24.01
CA ALA A 248 0.01 -13.24 -24.88
C ALA A 248 -0.17 -11.88 -25.58
N ASN A 249 0.04 -10.76 -24.86
CA ASN A 249 0.00 -9.42 -25.46
C ASN A 249 1.07 -9.28 -26.55
N VAL A 250 2.32 -9.62 -26.25
CA VAL A 250 3.43 -9.57 -27.23
C VAL A 250 3.15 -10.46 -28.43
N ALA A 251 2.61 -11.67 -28.23
CA ALA A 251 2.30 -12.59 -29.31
C ALA A 251 1.16 -12.06 -30.21
N ALA A 252 0.12 -11.48 -29.61
CA ALA A 252 -1.00 -10.90 -30.37
C ALA A 252 -0.55 -9.67 -31.18
N ASP A 253 0.18 -8.74 -30.55
CA ASP A 253 0.61 -7.49 -31.18
C ASP A 253 1.56 -7.73 -32.35
N ASN A 254 2.45 -8.73 -32.24
CA ASN A 254 3.45 -9.06 -33.26
C ASN A 254 3.04 -10.22 -34.16
N ARG A 255 1.83 -10.76 -33.99
CA ARG A 255 1.32 -11.90 -34.77
C ARG A 255 2.27 -13.11 -34.69
N TYR A 256 2.77 -13.41 -33.47
CA TYR A 256 3.57 -14.60 -33.24
C TYR A 256 2.67 -15.84 -33.15
N ILE A 257 3.17 -16.97 -33.64
CA ILE A 257 2.48 -18.23 -33.61
C ILE A 257 3.02 -19.14 -32.52
N ARG A 258 2.20 -20.09 -32.08
CA ARG A 258 2.65 -21.10 -31.11
C ARG A 258 3.63 -22.05 -31.79
N PRO A 259 4.88 -22.18 -31.26
CA PRO A 259 5.85 -23.15 -31.76
C PRO A 259 5.50 -24.57 -31.30
N ASP A 260 5.78 -25.57 -32.14
CA ASP A 260 5.76 -26.99 -31.76
C ASP A 260 7.07 -27.36 -31.11
N VAL A 261 7.04 -27.74 -29.83
CA VAL A 261 8.23 -28.08 -29.03
C VAL A 261 8.22 -29.57 -28.72
N ASN A 262 9.26 -30.27 -29.21
CA ASN A 262 9.41 -31.71 -29.05
C ASN A 262 10.84 -32.09 -28.60
N LEU A 263 11.16 -33.40 -28.54
CA LEU A 263 12.46 -33.90 -28.11
C LEU A 263 13.48 -34.03 -29.26
N SER A 264 13.14 -33.64 -30.48
CA SER A 264 14.09 -33.68 -31.60
C SER A 264 15.16 -32.61 -31.43
N THR A 265 16.27 -32.79 -32.15
CA THR A 265 17.36 -31.81 -32.20
C THR A 265 17.26 -30.88 -33.42
N ALA A 266 16.17 -31.00 -34.21
CA ALA A 266 15.93 -30.19 -35.39
C ALA A 266 15.21 -28.88 -35.05
N ILE A 267 15.65 -27.79 -35.67
CA ILE A 267 15.00 -26.49 -35.69
C ILE A 267 14.51 -26.24 -37.10
N ARG A 268 13.16 -26.11 -37.25
CA ARG A 268 12.52 -25.83 -38.54
C ARG A 268 11.59 -24.64 -38.39
N ILE A 269 11.91 -23.56 -39.09
CA ILE A 269 11.13 -22.32 -39.04
C ILE A 269 10.75 -22.00 -40.49
N LYS A 270 9.45 -21.92 -40.76
CA LYS A 270 8.94 -21.48 -42.06
C LYS A 270 8.61 -20.00 -41.96
N ASP A 271 8.94 -19.22 -42.99
CA ASP A 271 8.70 -17.79 -43.06
C ASP A 271 9.29 -17.07 -41.82
N SER A 272 10.55 -17.39 -41.43
CA SER A 272 11.22 -16.85 -40.25
C SER A 272 11.36 -15.32 -40.32
N ARG A 273 10.93 -14.62 -39.30
CA ARG A 273 11.11 -13.19 -39.13
C ARG A 273 12.04 -12.91 -37.96
N HIS A 274 12.93 -11.94 -38.11
CA HIS A 274 13.79 -11.51 -37.01
C HIS A 274 13.11 -10.36 -36.26
N PRO A 275 12.62 -10.55 -35.02
CA PRO A 275 11.74 -9.59 -34.34
C PRO A 275 12.37 -8.21 -34.16
N VAL A 276 13.67 -8.15 -33.86
CA VAL A 276 14.38 -6.87 -33.66
C VAL A 276 14.61 -6.15 -34.99
N VAL A 277 15.02 -6.88 -36.04
CA VAL A 277 15.25 -6.29 -37.34
C VAL A 277 13.93 -5.81 -37.95
N GLU A 278 12.86 -6.62 -37.85
CA GLU A 278 11.51 -6.24 -38.30
C GLU A 278 11.01 -4.97 -37.61
N ALA A 279 11.21 -4.83 -36.31
CA ALA A 279 10.79 -3.65 -35.54
C ALA A 279 11.62 -2.39 -35.90
N LEU A 280 12.87 -2.54 -36.34
CA LEU A 280 13.76 -1.42 -36.70
C LEU A 280 13.62 -0.98 -38.16
N LEU A 281 13.11 -1.84 -39.04
CA LEU A 281 12.88 -1.50 -40.45
C LEU A 281 11.71 -0.53 -40.57
N LYS A 282 12.01 0.73 -40.96
CA LYS A 282 10.99 1.78 -41.15
C LYS A 282 10.52 1.91 -42.60
N ASP A 283 11.40 1.65 -43.56
CA ASP A 283 11.22 2.01 -44.97
C ASP A 283 11.00 0.81 -45.91
N ALA A 284 11.14 -0.43 -45.40
CA ALA A 284 10.92 -1.62 -46.20
C ALA A 284 10.33 -2.76 -45.33
N PRO A 285 9.44 -3.62 -45.90
CA PRO A 285 8.97 -4.78 -45.18
C PRO A 285 10.11 -5.79 -45.00
N PHE A 286 10.07 -6.47 -43.83
CA PHE A 286 10.98 -7.58 -43.56
C PHE A 286 10.67 -8.74 -44.54
N VAL A 287 11.69 -9.28 -45.22
CA VAL A 287 11.53 -10.43 -46.10
C VAL A 287 11.74 -11.71 -45.29
N PRO A 288 10.71 -12.55 -45.09
CA PRO A 288 10.83 -13.80 -44.35
C PRO A 288 11.70 -14.81 -45.08
N ASN A 289 12.40 -15.68 -44.31
CA ASN A 289 13.23 -16.76 -44.86
C ASN A 289 12.99 -18.06 -44.10
N ASP A 290 13.08 -19.17 -44.79
CA ASP A 290 12.97 -20.49 -44.17
C ASP A 290 14.31 -20.86 -43.52
N VAL A 291 14.26 -21.46 -42.32
CA VAL A 291 15.45 -21.97 -41.60
C VAL A 291 15.20 -23.42 -41.24
N SER A 292 16.15 -24.28 -41.62
CA SER A 292 16.17 -25.71 -41.26
C SER A 292 17.56 -26.06 -40.75
N LEU A 293 17.69 -26.43 -39.47
CA LEU A 293 18.92 -26.86 -38.83
C LEU A 293 18.70 -28.21 -38.15
N ASP A 294 19.66 -29.12 -38.27
CA ASP A 294 19.65 -30.43 -37.62
C ASP A 294 21.04 -30.69 -37.01
N SER A 295 21.12 -31.00 -35.72
CA SER A 295 22.38 -31.23 -35.02
C SER A 295 23.18 -32.42 -35.58
N ALA A 296 22.56 -33.32 -36.37
CA ALA A 296 23.26 -34.41 -37.03
C ALA A 296 24.04 -33.96 -38.29
N ASN A 297 23.53 -32.96 -38.99
CA ASN A 297 24.06 -32.55 -40.31
C ASN A 297 24.58 -31.11 -40.31
N ASP A 298 24.07 -30.24 -39.43
CA ASP A 298 24.38 -28.83 -39.41
C ASP A 298 25.16 -28.46 -38.16
N ARG A 299 26.34 -27.91 -38.36
CA ARG A 299 27.14 -27.32 -37.27
C ARG A 299 27.09 -25.81 -37.41
N VAL A 300 26.38 -25.19 -36.45
CA VAL A 300 26.45 -23.74 -36.30
C VAL A 300 27.60 -23.41 -35.38
N ALA A 301 28.56 -22.63 -35.87
CA ALA A 301 29.69 -22.11 -35.11
C ALA A 301 29.30 -20.75 -34.50
#